data_b21ea16b95736f98983f629e2532050c
#
_entry.id   b21ea16b95736f98983f629e2532050c
#
_cell.length_a   1.000
_cell.length_b   1.000
_cell.length_c   1.000
_cell.angle_alpha   90.00
_cell.angle_beta   90.00
_cell.angle_gamma   90.00
#
_symmetry.space_group_name_H-M   'P 1'
#
loop_
_entity.id
_entity.type
_entity.pdbx_description
1 polymer ?
#
loop_
_entity_poly.entity_id
_entity_poly.type
_entity_poly.pdbx_seq_one_letter_code
_entity_poly.pdbx_strand_id
1 'polypeptide(L)'
;MNRDRLNAGRILDQRRARRVALAAPCVVTYCVMRRLLAGLTTLAALAAPVNAQSERVVCVSKQINEFLFAIGAQDVLVGRDLTSIYPPAILKVTSVGYHRALNAEGIISLRPTLFLTDGNYGPAEVTAQLEKVGVPILTLDPGRSLDGAAALLTALGKRFHRERTADSIAAAMLADMASALKDTLTWSGKPKPRVLIMHFGQIVNDYLGLKRGSIGDQMVRWAGGENALDSMGGMQRLTPEAIAKAAPDIILATDVGFDRLGGAEQFAAMPGVALTPAGRNHRIYRIEEDDLMYYGPRTAAALRRIEAILHPPAAKR
;
A
#
# COMPACT_ATOMS: atom_id res chain seq x y z
N MET A 1 -47.89 -16.13 51.53
CA MET A 1 -48.94 -15.20 52.02
C MET A 1 -49.53 -14.56 50.79
N ASN A 2 -50.56 -15.15 50.42
CA ASN A 2 -51.98 -14.80 50.26
C ASN A 2 -52.22 -14.02 48.96
N ARG A 3 -52.90 -14.67 48.11
CA ARG A 3 -54.37 -14.78 47.84
C ARG A 3 -54.81 -13.73 46.85
N ASP A 4 -55.54 -13.90 45.88
CA ASP A 4 -56.55 -14.87 45.39
C ASP A 4 -57.19 -14.19 44.18
N ARG A 5 -57.34 -14.88 43.05
CA ARG A 5 -58.54 -15.59 42.59
C ARG A 5 -59.69 -14.73 42.08
N LEU A 6 -60.05 -15.09 40.85
CA LEU A 6 -61.42 -15.38 40.35
C LEU A 6 -62.27 -14.21 39.89
N ASN A 7 -62.89 -14.20 38.74
CA ASN A 7 -63.90 -15.07 38.12
C ASN A 7 -64.18 -14.56 36.70
N ALA A 8 -64.24 -15.23 35.68
CA ALA A 8 -65.16 -16.26 35.18
C ALA A 8 -66.64 -15.85 35.08
N GLY A 9 -67.16 -15.92 33.89
CA GLY A 9 -68.54 -16.23 33.64
C GLY A 9 -69.24 -15.44 32.56
N ARG A 10 -69.40 -16.09 31.42
CA ARG A 10 -70.72 -16.64 30.94
C ARG A 10 -71.66 -15.59 30.35
N ILE A 11 -72.38 -15.74 29.31
CA ILE A 11 -72.89 -16.82 28.46
C ILE A 11 -73.72 -16.20 27.32
N LEU A 12 -73.63 -16.72 26.15
CA LEU A 12 -74.64 -17.09 25.14
C LEU A 12 -75.79 -16.12 24.75
N ASP A 13 -75.84 -15.99 23.46
CA ASP A 13 -76.96 -16.42 22.57
C ASP A 13 -77.89 -15.31 22.08
N GLN A 14 -78.05 -15.13 20.84
CA GLN A 14 -79.24 -15.48 20.06
C GLN A 14 -79.14 -14.98 18.60
N ARG A 15 -79.29 -15.98 17.77
CA ARG A 15 -79.58 -15.86 16.34
C ARG A 15 -80.86 -15.03 16.09
N ARG A 16 -80.81 -14.27 15.03
CA ARG A 16 -81.93 -14.33 14.03
C ARG A 16 -81.55 -13.61 12.74
N ALA A 17 -81.77 -14.35 11.72
CA ALA A 17 -81.69 -13.99 10.32
C ALA A 17 -82.65 -12.87 9.93
N ARG A 18 -82.26 -12.06 8.98
CA ARG A 18 -83.15 -11.60 7.89
C ARG A 18 -82.35 -11.41 6.60
N ARG A 19 -82.78 -12.16 5.61
CA ARG A 19 -82.44 -12.01 4.18
C ARG A 19 -83.15 -10.76 3.68
N VAL A 20 -82.44 -9.91 2.90
CA VAL A 20 -83.06 -9.08 1.86
C VAL A 20 -82.02 -8.76 0.79
N ALA A 21 -82.34 -9.19 -0.41
CA ALA A 21 -82.16 -8.61 -1.73
C ALA A 21 -80.76 -8.26 -2.28
N LEU A 22 -80.47 -8.96 -3.39
CA LEU A 22 -79.56 -8.61 -4.45
C LEU A 22 -79.88 -7.22 -5.03
N ALA A 23 -78.85 -6.43 -5.20
CA ALA A 23 -78.76 -5.42 -6.24
C ALA A 23 -77.33 -5.32 -6.71
N ALA A 24 -77.13 -5.60 -7.97
CA ALA A 24 -75.85 -5.47 -8.63
C ALA A 24 -75.47 -3.97 -8.76
N PRO A 25 -74.24 -3.65 -8.55
CA PRO A 25 -73.78 -2.37 -9.10
C PRO A 25 -72.54 -2.49 -9.96
N CYS A 26 -72.69 -1.91 -11.08
CA CYS A 26 -71.80 -0.93 -11.64
C CYS A 26 -70.45 -1.38 -12.17
N VAL A 27 -70.48 -1.57 -13.46
CA VAL A 27 -69.34 -1.67 -14.41
C VAL A 27 -68.39 -0.48 -14.38
N VAL A 28 -68.72 0.60 -13.65
CA VAL A 28 -67.93 1.86 -13.65
C VAL A 28 -66.67 1.79 -12.77
N THR A 29 -66.67 0.99 -11.73
CA THR A 29 -65.54 0.91 -10.79
C THR A 29 -64.32 0.13 -11.37
N TYR A 30 -64.57 -0.75 -12.36
CA TYR A 30 -63.53 -1.53 -12.97
C TYR A 30 -62.68 -0.77 -13.98
N CYS A 31 -63.25 0.28 -14.62
CA CYS A 31 -62.52 1.09 -15.59
C CYS A 31 -61.60 2.11 -14.95
N VAL A 32 -61.87 2.62 -13.75
CA VAL A 32 -61.03 3.61 -13.07
C VAL A 32 -59.81 2.95 -12.44
N MET A 33 -59.98 1.74 -11.89
CA MET A 33 -58.88 0.98 -11.26
C MET A 33 -57.88 0.45 -12.30
N ARG A 34 -58.33 0.17 -13.52
CA ARG A 34 -57.46 -0.31 -14.62
C ARG A 34 -56.62 0.81 -15.23
N ARG A 35 -57.06 2.07 -15.12
CA ARG A 35 -56.28 3.24 -15.58
C ARG A 35 -55.27 3.73 -14.56
N LEU A 36 -55.49 3.49 -13.28
CA LEU A 36 -54.51 3.79 -12.20
C LEU A 36 -53.39 2.75 -12.10
N LEU A 37 -53.62 1.47 -12.45
CA LEU A 37 -52.55 0.48 -12.52
C LEU A 37 -51.69 0.62 -13.79
N ALA A 38 -52.18 1.14 -14.86
CA ALA A 38 -51.39 1.40 -16.09
C ALA A 38 -50.46 2.62 -16.01
N GLY A 39 -50.76 3.55 -15.06
CA GLY A 39 -49.91 4.73 -14.79
C GLY A 39 -48.72 4.47 -13.87
N LEU A 40 -48.76 3.41 -13.08
CA LEU A 40 -47.65 3.08 -12.13
C LEU A 40 -46.53 2.24 -12.77
N THR A 41 -46.81 1.58 -13.91
CA THR A 41 -45.81 0.74 -14.58
C THR A 41 -44.89 1.49 -15.53
N THR A 42 -45.19 2.74 -15.90
CA THR A 42 -44.36 3.56 -16.78
C THR A 42 -43.32 4.44 -16.09
N LEU A 43 -43.35 4.55 -14.74
CA LEU A 43 -42.37 5.35 -14.00
C LEU A 43 -41.16 4.54 -13.51
N ALA A 44 -41.19 3.19 -13.64
CA ALA A 44 -40.10 2.30 -13.23
C ALA A 44 -39.02 2.08 -14.33
N ALA A 45 -39.23 2.61 -15.53
CA ALA A 45 -38.35 2.30 -16.68
C ALA A 45 -37.29 3.40 -16.98
N LEU A 46 -37.12 4.41 -16.10
CA LEU A 46 -36.15 5.51 -16.32
C LEU A 46 -35.01 5.52 -15.28
N ALA A 47 -34.87 4.48 -14.46
CA ALA A 47 -33.61 4.21 -13.81
C ALA A 47 -32.70 3.49 -14.82
N ALA A 48 -32.23 4.21 -15.85
CA ALA A 48 -31.05 3.77 -16.57
C ALA A 48 -29.96 3.51 -15.51
N PRO A 49 -29.28 2.36 -15.55
CA PRO A 49 -28.12 2.20 -14.69
C PRO A 49 -27.21 3.40 -15.00
N VAL A 50 -26.97 4.25 -14.02
CA VAL A 50 -25.84 5.16 -14.07
C VAL A 50 -24.68 4.20 -14.31
N ASN A 51 -24.19 4.18 -15.54
CA ASN A 51 -22.96 3.47 -15.87
C ASN A 51 -21.91 4.12 -14.94
N ALA A 52 -21.72 3.52 -13.79
CA ALA A 52 -20.64 3.88 -12.91
C ALA A 52 -19.37 3.61 -13.72
N GLN A 53 -18.91 4.66 -14.40
CA GLN A 53 -17.69 4.59 -15.19
C GLN A 53 -16.64 4.04 -14.23
N SER A 54 -16.15 2.83 -14.50
CA SER A 54 -15.17 2.18 -13.64
C SER A 54 -14.03 3.15 -13.40
N GLU A 55 -13.69 3.36 -12.14
CA GLU A 55 -12.64 4.29 -11.76
C GLU A 55 -11.34 3.91 -12.48
N ARG A 56 -10.65 4.91 -13.00
CA ARG A 56 -9.42 4.75 -13.79
C ARG A 56 -8.31 5.52 -13.11
N VAL A 57 -7.48 4.82 -12.34
CA VAL A 57 -6.44 5.44 -11.52
C VAL A 57 -5.08 5.31 -12.20
N VAL A 58 -4.39 6.43 -12.35
CA VAL A 58 -2.94 6.45 -12.58
C VAL A 58 -2.27 6.72 -11.25
N CYS A 59 -1.49 5.76 -10.76
CA CYS A 59 -0.80 5.87 -9.48
C CYS A 59 0.73 5.88 -9.65
N VAL A 60 1.38 6.91 -9.12
CA VAL A 60 2.83 7.14 -9.24
C VAL A 60 3.57 7.05 -7.90
N SER A 61 3.20 6.06 -7.10
CA SER A 61 3.85 5.74 -5.84
C SER A 61 3.99 4.23 -5.68
N LYS A 62 5.20 3.73 -5.47
CA LYS A 62 5.50 2.31 -5.24
C LYS A 62 4.68 1.74 -4.08
N GLN A 63 4.70 2.44 -2.93
CA GLN A 63 4.03 2.02 -1.71
C GLN A 63 2.51 1.95 -1.91
N ILE A 64 1.91 2.99 -2.50
CA ILE A 64 0.46 3.03 -2.73
C ILE A 64 0.07 1.92 -3.73
N ASN A 65 0.84 1.71 -4.78
CA ASN A 65 0.61 0.65 -5.74
C ASN A 65 0.64 -0.74 -5.08
N GLU A 66 1.64 -1.03 -4.25
CA GLU A 66 1.70 -2.28 -3.48
C GLU A 66 0.47 -2.43 -2.58
N PHE A 67 0.05 -1.35 -1.91
CA PHE A 67 -1.10 -1.37 -1.01
C PHE A 67 -2.41 -1.61 -1.76
N LEU A 68 -2.60 -1.01 -2.94
CA LEU A 68 -3.77 -1.28 -3.79
C LEU A 68 -3.86 -2.75 -4.17
N PHE A 69 -2.73 -3.38 -4.50
CA PHE A 69 -2.70 -4.83 -4.73
C PHE A 69 -3.00 -5.62 -3.45
N ALA A 70 -2.43 -5.23 -2.33
CA ALA A 70 -2.64 -5.91 -1.05
C ALA A 70 -4.12 -5.91 -0.62
N ILE A 71 -4.83 -4.80 -0.82
CA ILE A 71 -6.26 -4.68 -0.46
C ILE A 71 -7.21 -5.19 -1.55
N GLY A 72 -6.71 -5.69 -2.69
CA GLY A 72 -7.52 -6.18 -3.80
C GLY A 72 -8.23 -5.09 -4.59
N ALA A 73 -7.60 -3.92 -4.72
CA ALA A 73 -8.11 -2.77 -5.48
C ALA A 73 -7.33 -2.50 -6.78
N GLN A 74 -6.48 -3.43 -7.22
CA GLN A 74 -5.63 -3.26 -8.40
C GLN A 74 -6.39 -3.05 -9.72
N ASP A 75 -7.65 -3.46 -9.79
CA ASP A 75 -8.46 -3.39 -11.02
C ASP A 75 -8.76 -1.94 -11.44
N VAL A 76 -8.63 -0.99 -10.53
CA VAL A 76 -8.79 0.44 -10.86
C VAL A 76 -7.56 1.01 -11.57
N LEU A 77 -6.39 0.34 -11.50
CA LEU A 77 -5.14 0.84 -12.05
C LEU A 77 -5.10 0.76 -13.57
N VAL A 78 -4.96 1.91 -14.22
CA VAL A 78 -4.73 2.02 -15.66
C VAL A 78 -3.32 2.51 -16.00
N GLY A 79 -2.60 3.05 -15.03
CA GLY A 79 -1.22 3.51 -15.18
C GLY A 79 -0.44 3.44 -13.88
N ARG A 80 0.86 3.13 -13.99
CA ARG A 80 1.83 3.11 -12.90
C ARG A 80 3.10 3.84 -13.30
N ASP A 81 3.89 4.29 -12.35
CA ASP A 81 5.24 4.76 -12.64
C ASP A 81 6.22 3.61 -12.94
N LEU A 82 7.34 3.94 -13.56
CA LEU A 82 8.36 2.97 -13.96
C LEU A 82 8.93 2.18 -12.76
N THR A 83 9.03 2.81 -11.59
CA THR A 83 9.66 2.22 -10.40
C THR A 83 8.73 1.33 -9.59
N SER A 84 7.43 1.34 -9.86
CA SER A 84 6.45 0.44 -9.26
C SER A 84 6.51 -0.92 -9.94
N ILE A 85 7.30 -1.85 -9.39
CA ILE A 85 7.55 -3.17 -9.96
C ILE A 85 7.01 -4.32 -9.10
N TYR A 86 6.55 -4.04 -7.91
CA TYR A 86 5.99 -5.03 -6.99
C TYR A 86 4.50 -4.75 -6.70
N PRO A 87 3.66 -5.80 -6.57
CA PRO A 87 3.98 -7.20 -6.89
C PRO A 87 4.18 -7.39 -8.40
N PRO A 88 4.79 -8.49 -8.88
CA PRO A 88 5.09 -8.67 -10.31
C PRO A 88 3.88 -8.51 -11.24
N ALA A 89 2.67 -8.74 -10.74
CA ALA A 89 1.43 -8.54 -11.48
C ALA A 89 1.22 -7.08 -11.94
N ILE A 90 1.82 -6.10 -11.24
CA ILE A 90 1.71 -4.68 -11.61
C ILE A 90 2.39 -4.37 -12.94
N LEU A 91 3.33 -5.20 -13.39
CA LEU A 91 4.02 -5.02 -14.67
C LEU A 91 3.07 -5.12 -15.87
N LYS A 92 1.86 -5.66 -15.68
CA LYS A 92 0.79 -5.67 -16.69
C LYS A 92 0.09 -4.30 -16.83
N VAL A 93 0.22 -3.42 -15.83
CA VAL A 93 -0.31 -2.05 -15.87
C VAL A 93 0.61 -1.17 -16.70
N THR A 94 0.05 -0.33 -17.56
CA THR A 94 0.82 0.56 -18.43
C THR A 94 1.74 1.48 -17.63
N SER A 95 3.02 1.57 -17.98
CA SER A 95 3.93 2.51 -17.37
C SER A 95 3.77 3.90 -17.97
N VAL A 96 3.66 4.92 -17.12
CA VAL A 96 3.64 6.36 -17.50
C VAL A 96 5.03 7.00 -17.39
N GLY A 97 6.07 6.19 -17.17
CA GLY A 97 7.46 6.66 -17.08
C GLY A 97 7.95 6.85 -15.65
N TYR A 98 9.09 7.49 -15.51
CA TYR A 98 9.72 7.73 -14.21
C TYR A 98 9.01 8.85 -13.45
N HIS A 99 8.61 8.59 -12.20
CA HIS A 99 7.78 9.52 -11.41
C HIS A 99 8.34 10.94 -11.31
N ARG A 100 9.66 11.17 -11.41
CA ARG A 100 10.28 12.52 -11.40
C ARG A 100 10.47 13.13 -12.79
N ALA A 101 10.10 12.41 -13.84
CA ALA A 101 10.21 12.87 -15.22
C ALA A 101 8.96 12.45 -16.02
N LEU A 102 7.78 12.71 -15.45
CA LEU A 102 6.51 12.36 -16.03
C LEU A 102 6.18 13.25 -17.24
N ASN A 103 5.40 12.68 -18.16
CA ASN A 103 4.77 13.41 -19.26
C ASN A 103 3.24 13.38 -19.06
N ALA A 104 2.64 14.55 -18.93
CA ALA A 104 1.20 14.66 -18.71
C ALA A 104 0.37 14.11 -19.90
N GLU A 105 0.83 14.23 -21.14
CA GLU A 105 0.14 13.67 -22.32
C GLU A 105 0.04 12.15 -22.20
N GLY A 106 1.13 11.47 -21.79
CA GLY A 106 1.13 10.04 -21.54
C GLY A 106 0.13 9.62 -20.47
N ILE A 107 -0.01 10.41 -19.41
CA ILE A 107 -0.99 10.18 -18.35
C ILE A 107 -2.41 10.40 -18.87
N ILE A 108 -2.66 11.54 -19.54
CA ILE A 108 -3.98 11.93 -20.06
C ILE A 108 -4.48 10.93 -21.12
N SER A 109 -3.58 10.37 -21.94
CA SER A 109 -3.93 9.36 -22.96
C SER A 109 -4.61 8.12 -22.37
N LEU A 110 -4.31 7.79 -21.11
CA LEU A 110 -4.95 6.70 -20.37
C LEU A 110 -6.37 7.06 -19.88
N ARG A 111 -6.83 8.29 -20.10
CA ARG A 111 -8.14 8.81 -19.67
C ARG A 111 -8.41 8.51 -18.19
N PRO A 112 -7.52 8.94 -17.27
CA PRO A 112 -7.71 8.68 -15.86
C PRO A 112 -8.87 9.50 -15.30
N THR A 113 -9.56 8.95 -14.31
CA THR A 113 -10.53 9.65 -13.48
C THR A 113 -9.90 10.12 -12.16
N LEU A 114 -8.69 9.65 -11.86
CA LEU A 114 -7.91 10.01 -10.68
C LEU A 114 -6.41 9.85 -10.95
N PHE A 115 -5.63 10.85 -10.57
CA PHE A 115 -4.18 10.76 -10.41
C PHE A 115 -3.86 10.62 -8.93
N LEU A 116 -3.21 9.52 -8.54
CA LEU A 116 -2.91 9.16 -7.15
C LEU A 116 -1.41 9.17 -6.90
N THR A 117 -0.98 9.82 -5.83
CA THR A 117 0.45 10.04 -5.57
C THR A 117 0.73 10.18 -4.07
N ASP A 118 1.99 9.99 -3.67
CA ASP A 118 2.54 10.35 -2.36
C ASP A 118 3.19 11.74 -2.33
N GLY A 119 3.03 12.52 -3.40
CA GLY A 119 3.63 13.85 -3.56
C GLY A 119 5.05 13.84 -4.11
N ASN A 120 5.70 12.68 -4.26
CA ASN A 120 7.05 12.57 -4.79
C ASN A 120 7.05 12.34 -6.32
N TYR A 121 6.61 13.34 -7.07
CA TYR A 121 6.58 13.30 -8.52
C TYR A 121 6.98 14.63 -9.15
N GLY A 122 7.24 14.63 -10.44
CA GLY A 122 7.61 15.80 -11.21
C GLY A 122 7.64 15.56 -12.71
N PRO A 123 7.87 16.59 -13.49
CA PRO A 123 8.05 17.98 -13.10
C PRO A 123 6.73 18.65 -12.62
N ALA A 124 6.82 19.83 -11.97
CA ALA A 124 5.67 20.51 -11.36
C ALA A 124 4.57 20.88 -12.38
N GLU A 125 4.94 21.09 -13.62
CA GLU A 125 4.05 21.43 -14.75
C GLU A 125 3.01 20.32 -15.02
N VAL A 126 3.31 19.07 -14.66
CA VAL A 126 2.38 17.95 -14.80
C VAL A 126 1.10 18.17 -14.00
N THR A 127 1.24 18.71 -12.78
CA THR A 127 0.09 19.06 -11.92
C THR A 127 -0.86 20.00 -12.64
N ALA A 128 -0.33 21.14 -13.12
CA ALA A 128 -1.13 22.16 -13.80
C ALA A 128 -1.79 21.64 -15.09
N GLN A 129 -1.11 20.74 -15.82
CA GLN A 129 -1.67 20.14 -17.05
C GLN A 129 -2.79 19.16 -16.73
N LEU A 130 -2.69 18.35 -15.68
CA LEU A 130 -3.75 17.44 -15.26
C LEU A 130 -4.97 18.21 -14.74
N GLU A 131 -4.77 19.24 -13.93
CA GLU A 131 -5.84 20.12 -13.43
C GLU A 131 -6.58 20.83 -14.56
N LYS A 132 -5.85 21.32 -15.59
CA LYS A 132 -6.43 21.99 -16.76
C LYS A 132 -7.40 21.10 -17.54
N VAL A 133 -7.17 19.79 -17.56
CA VAL A 133 -8.06 18.83 -18.22
C VAL A 133 -9.06 18.17 -17.26
N GLY A 134 -9.12 18.65 -16.01
CA GLY A 134 -10.10 18.21 -15.02
C GLY A 134 -9.81 16.83 -14.41
N VAL A 135 -8.56 16.37 -14.41
CA VAL A 135 -8.15 15.13 -13.71
C VAL A 135 -7.89 15.45 -12.24
N PRO A 136 -8.69 14.92 -11.30
CA PRO A 136 -8.46 15.12 -9.87
C PRO A 136 -7.12 14.51 -9.45
N ILE A 137 -6.42 15.20 -8.56
CA ILE A 137 -5.17 14.73 -7.96
C ILE A 137 -5.42 14.43 -6.49
N LEU A 138 -5.16 13.21 -6.08
CA LEU A 138 -5.19 12.80 -4.67
C LEU A 138 -3.77 12.50 -4.20
N THR A 139 -3.29 13.33 -3.28
CA THR A 139 -2.01 13.11 -2.60
C THR A 139 -2.26 12.52 -1.23
N LEU A 140 -1.66 11.36 -0.95
CA LEU A 140 -1.71 10.70 0.35
C LEU A 140 -0.32 10.72 0.98
N ASP A 141 -0.26 10.96 2.29
CA ASP A 141 1.00 10.87 3.03
C ASP A 141 1.50 9.42 3.02
N PRO A 142 2.72 9.14 2.54
CA PRO A 142 3.27 7.79 2.49
C PRO A 142 3.49 7.15 3.87
N GLY A 143 3.35 7.92 4.95
CA GLY A 143 3.54 7.43 6.30
C GLY A 143 4.98 6.96 6.55
N ARG A 144 5.77 7.78 7.21
CA ARG A 144 7.20 7.49 7.49
C ARG A 144 7.41 6.67 8.77
N SER A 145 6.36 6.04 9.28
CA SER A 145 6.35 5.14 10.43
C SER A 145 5.47 3.94 10.14
N LEU A 146 5.57 2.90 10.96
CA LEU A 146 4.69 1.73 10.87
C LEU A 146 3.22 2.12 11.02
N ASP A 147 2.92 2.97 12.01
CA ASP A 147 1.56 3.47 12.23
C ASP A 147 1.07 4.32 11.05
N GLY A 148 1.95 5.14 10.47
CA GLY A 148 1.65 5.90 9.26
C GLY A 148 1.34 5.01 8.07
N ALA A 149 2.09 3.93 7.87
CA ALA A 149 1.80 2.96 6.81
C ALA A 149 0.47 2.22 7.05
N ALA A 150 0.15 1.87 8.30
CA ALA A 150 -1.15 1.30 8.68
C ALA A 150 -2.29 2.29 8.40
N ALA A 151 -2.12 3.56 8.75
CA ALA A 151 -3.09 4.62 8.47
C ALA A 151 -3.31 4.81 6.97
N LEU A 152 -2.24 4.75 6.15
CA LEU A 152 -2.33 4.81 4.69
C LEU A 152 -3.13 3.61 4.13
N LEU A 153 -2.89 2.39 4.62
CA LEU A 153 -3.69 1.22 4.26
C LEU A 153 -5.17 1.43 4.55
N THR A 154 -5.51 1.89 5.76
CA THR A 154 -6.90 2.19 6.15
C THR A 154 -7.52 3.29 5.28
N ALA A 155 -6.76 4.34 4.96
CA ALA A 155 -7.23 5.42 4.08
C ALA A 155 -7.53 4.92 2.66
N LEU A 156 -6.65 4.08 2.10
CA LEU A 156 -6.86 3.42 0.80
C LEU A 156 -8.06 2.47 0.85
N GLY A 157 -8.21 1.71 1.95
CA GLY A 157 -9.37 0.85 2.17
C GLY A 157 -10.68 1.62 2.08
N LYS A 158 -10.78 2.75 2.77
CA LYS A 158 -11.95 3.64 2.70
C LYS A 158 -12.16 4.20 1.29
N ARG A 159 -11.10 4.66 0.65
CA ARG A 159 -11.17 5.30 -0.67
C ARG A 159 -11.66 4.33 -1.76
N PHE A 160 -11.28 3.05 -1.67
CA PHE A 160 -11.58 2.03 -2.68
C PHE A 160 -12.57 0.95 -2.21
N HIS A 161 -13.31 1.19 -1.12
CA HIS A 161 -14.33 0.29 -0.58
C HIS A 161 -13.77 -1.11 -0.26
N ARG A 162 -12.64 -1.14 0.44
CA ARG A 162 -11.92 -2.34 0.89
C ARG A 162 -11.56 -2.29 2.38
N GLU A 163 -12.38 -1.63 3.19
CA GLU A 163 -12.11 -1.29 4.59
C GLU A 163 -11.71 -2.52 5.40
N ARG A 164 -12.52 -3.57 5.38
CA ARG A 164 -12.23 -4.79 6.15
C ARG A 164 -10.91 -5.43 5.79
N THR A 165 -10.58 -5.49 4.50
CA THR A 165 -9.32 -6.07 4.02
C THR A 165 -8.15 -5.20 4.45
N ALA A 166 -8.26 -3.88 4.29
CA ALA A 166 -7.22 -2.93 4.67
C ALA A 166 -6.94 -2.96 6.19
N ASP A 167 -7.98 -2.95 7.01
CA ASP A 167 -7.85 -2.99 8.48
C ASP A 167 -7.22 -4.31 8.94
N SER A 168 -7.60 -5.43 8.33
CA SER A 168 -7.00 -6.74 8.62
C SER A 168 -5.52 -6.77 8.27
N ILE A 169 -5.12 -6.24 7.11
CA ILE A 169 -3.72 -6.18 6.68
C ILE A 169 -2.91 -5.23 7.56
N ALA A 170 -3.47 -4.07 7.92
CA ALA A 170 -2.82 -3.12 8.80
C ALA A 170 -2.55 -3.74 10.18
N ALA A 171 -3.54 -4.41 10.76
CA ALA A 171 -3.40 -5.09 12.04
C ALA A 171 -2.37 -6.24 11.98
N ALA A 172 -2.39 -7.07 10.93
CA ALA A 172 -1.42 -8.14 10.73
C ALA A 172 0.00 -7.60 10.57
N MET A 173 0.19 -6.53 9.76
CA MET A 173 1.49 -5.87 9.59
C MET A 173 2.08 -5.39 10.91
N LEU A 174 1.27 -4.74 11.76
CA LEU A 174 1.74 -4.25 13.07
C LEU A 174 2.07 -5.42 14.02
N ALA A 175 1.25 -6.47 14.03
CA ALA A 175 1.47 -7.65 14.86
C ALA A 175 2.74 -8.41 14.44
N ASP A 176 2.94 -8.63 13.14
CA ASP A 176 4.12 -9.29 12.59
C ASP A 176 5.39 -8.49 12.88
N MET A 177 5.29 -7.17 12.79
CA MET A 177 6.41 -6.30 13.12
C MET A 177 6.74 -6.31 14.61
N ALA A 178 5.74 -6.32 15.49
CA ALA A 178 5.94 -6.47 16.94
C ALA A 178 6.64 -7.79 17.28
N SER A 179 6.25 -8.88 16.59
CA SER A 179 6.93 -10.18 16.72
C SER A 179 8.37 -10.11 16.25
N ALA A 180 8.64 -9.57 15.06
CA ALA A 180 9.99 -9.44 14.52
C ALA A 180 10.90 -8.59 15.42
N LEU A 181 10.40 -7.48 15.96
CA LEU A 181 11.14 -6.63 16.88
C LEU A 181 11.46 -7.35 18.21
N LYS A 182 10.58 -8.21 18.69
CA LYS A 182 10.85 -9.03 19.87
C LYS A 182 12.00 -10.02 19.62
N ASP A 183 12.06 -10.61 18.44
CA ASP A 183 13.13 -11.54 18.05
C ASP A 183 14.48 -10.82 18.05
N THR A 184 14.54 -9.57 17.57
CA THR A 184 15.78 -8.78 17.51
C THR A 184 16.30 -8.31 18.87
N LEU A 185 15.52 -8.40 19.97
CA LEU A 185 15.99 -8.10 21.33
C LEU A 185 17.16 -8.97 21.76
N THR A 186 17.34 -10.14 21.15
CA THR A 186 18.50 -11.02 21.33
C THR A 186 19.83 -10.31 21.10
N TRP A 187 19.85 -9.25 20.30
CA TRP A 187 21.05 -8.48 19.95
C TRP A 187 21.27 -7.26 20.85
N SER A 188 20.35 -7.01 21.78
CA SER A 188 20.51 -5.91 22.74
C SER A 188 21.77 -6.09 23.56
N GLY A 189 22.57 -5.03 23.69
CA GLY A 189 23.83 -5.05 24.46
C GLY A 189 25.01 -5.76 23.77
N LYS A 190 24.82 -6.35 22.58
CA LYS A 190 25.91 -6.96 21.81
C LYS A 190 26.60 -5.94 20.89
N PRO A 191 27.86 -6.18 20.46
CA PRO A 191 28.52 -5.35 19.46
C PRO A 191 27.68 -5.28 18.18
N LYS A 192 27.51 -4.07 17.66
CA LYS A 192 26.69 -3.81 16.49
C LYS A 192 27.56 -3.75 15.25
N PRO A 193 27.30 -4.58 14.22
CA PRO A 193 28.01 -4.44 12.95
C PRO A 193 27.68 -3.09 12.30
N ARG A 194 28.70 -2.46 11.73
CA ARG A 194 28.57 -1.22 10.94
C ARG A 194 28.09 -1.55 9.54
N VAL A 195 26.94 -1.03 9.16
CA VAL A 195 26.26 -1.36 7.89
C VAL A 195 26.22 -0.13 7.00
N LEU A 196 26.78 -0.25 5.81
CA LEU A 196 26.60 0.74 4.75
C LEU A 196 25.45 0.28 3.82
N ILE A 197 24.43 1.12 3.72
CA ILE A 197 23.32 0.89 2.79
C ILE A 197 23.63 1.66 1.52
N MET A 198 23.87 0.95 0.42
CA MET A 198 24.18 1.54 -0.90
C MET A 198 22.98 1.43 -1.82
N HIS A 199 22.48 2.59 -2.22
CA HIS A 199 21.42 2.73 -3.20
C HIS A 199 22.01 3.24 -4.52
N PHE A 200 21.49 2.70 -5.64
CA PHE A 200 21.90 3.14 -6.96
C PHE A 200 20.81 4.00 -7.57
N GLY A 201 21.15 5.23 -7.89
CA GLY A 201 20.30 6.11 -8.68
C GLY A 201 20.13 5.59 -10.12
N GLN A 202 19.28 6.27 -10.86
CA GLN A 202 19.08 6.01 -12.30
C GLN A 202 20.35 6.30 -13.15
N ILE A 203 21.29 7.06 -12.60
CA ILE A 203 22.52 7.47 -13.28
C ILE A 203 23.59 6.41 -13.03
N VAL A 204 24.24 5.97 -14.10
CA VAL A 204 25.37 5.03 -14.03
C VAL A 204 26.49 5.63 -13.16
N ASN A 205 27.02 4.82 -12.24
CA ASN A 205 28.08 5.22 -11.29
C ASN A 205 27.68 6.27 -10.25
N ASP A 206 26.39 6.54 -10.06
CA ASP A 206 25.90 7.40 -8.98
C ASP A 206 25.53 6.55 -7.77
N TYR A 207 26.45 6.40 -6.84
CA TYR A 207 26.27 5.63 -5.63
C TYR A 207 25.79 6.53 -4.50
N LEU A 208 24.67 6.20 -3.93
CA LEU A 208 24.06 6.95 -2.83
C LEU A 208 24.06 6.09 -1.56
N GLY A 209 24.46 6.67 -0.45
CA GLY A 209 24.35 6.03 0.86
C GLY A 209 23.14 6.56 1.61
N LEU A 210 22.32 5.64 2.14
CA LEU A 210 21.22 6.01 3.04
C LEU A 210 21.79 6.41 4.40
N LYS A 211 21.49 7.64 4.82
CA LYS A 211 21.99 8.22 6.06
C LYS A 211 21.13 7.87 7.27
N ARG A 212 21.58 8.23 8.46
CA ARG A 212 20.82 8.10 9.70
C ARG A 212 19.48 8.84 9.61
N GLY A 213 18.44 8.25 10.19
CA GLY A 213 17.06 8.76 10.13
C GLY A 213 16.30 8.38 8.86
N SER A 214 16.88 7.63 7.93
CA SER A 214 16.15 6.99 6.83
C SER A 214 15.42 5.73 7.31
N ILE A 215 14.47 5.25 6.52
CA ILE A 215 13.78 3.96 6.80
C ILE A 215 14.80 2.82 6.81
N GLY A 216 15.71 2.79 5.83
CA GLY A 216 16.78 1.77 5.79
C GLY A 216 17.67 1.80 7.04
N ASP A 217 18.02 3.00 7.54
CA ASP A 217 18.73 3.14 8.82
C ASP A 217 17.93 2.54 9.97
N GLN A 218 16.63 2.81 10.04
CA GLN A 218 15.78 2.26 11.09
C GLN A 218 15.70 0.73 10.99
N MET A 219 15.61 0.16 9.80
CA MET A 219 15.60 -1.28 9.58
C MET A 219 16.90 -1.93 10.06
N VAL A 220 18.06 -1.33 9.75
CA VAL A 220 19.37 -1.78 10.23
C VAL A 220 19.47 -1.72 11.75
N ARG A 221 19.00 -0.63 12.37
CA ARG A 221 18.99 -0.50 13.84
C ARG A 221 18.09 -1.51 14.51
N TRP A 222 16.92 -1.75 13.97
CA TRP A 222 16.02 -2.79 14.47
C TRP A 222 16.63 -4.18 14.35
N ALA A 223 17.37 -4.44 13.28
CA ALA A 223 18.09 -5.70 13.08
C ALA A 223 19.36 -5.85 13.96
N GLY A 224 19.64 -4.91 14.87
CA GLY A 224 20.80 -4.98 15.77
C GLY A 224 22.12 -4.48 15.16
N GLY A 225 22.07 -3.74 14.05
CA GLY A 225 23.22 -3.08 13.44
C GLY A 225 23.29 -1.58 13.74
N GLU A 226 24.29 -0.91 13.18
CA GLU A 226 24.40 0.55 13.15
C GLU A 226 24.76 1.05 11.74
N ASN A 227 24.26 2.21 11.37
CA ASN A 227 24.60 2.82 10.08
C ASN A 227 26.06 3.26 10.07
N ALA A 228 26.80 2.87 9.04
CA ALA A 228 28.20 3.26 8.88
C ALA A 228 28.39 4.75 8.52
N LEU A 229 27.30 5.43 8.06
CA LEU A 229 27.30 6.87 7.80
C LEU A 229 26.80 7.62 9.03
N ASP A 230 27.60 8.58 9.51
CA ASP A 230 27.30 9.34 10.73
C ASP A 230 26.36 10.53 10.48
N SER A 231 26.23 11.00 9.23
CA SER A 231 25.40 12.14 8.88
C SER A 231 23.90 11.83 8.89
N MET A 232 23.08 12.86 9.20
CA MET A 232 21.63 12.73 9.32
C MET A 232 20.89 13.09 8.02
N GLY A 233 19.75 12.43 7.83
CA GLY A 233 18.72 12.80 6.85
C GLY A 233 19.02 12.45 5.39
N GLY A 234 18.08 11.77 4.73
CA GLY A 234 18.09 11.49 3.29
C GLY A 234 19.23 10.58 2.82
N MET A 235 19.77 10.91 1.67
CA MET A 235 20.87 10.20 1.01
C MET A 235 22.07 11.14 0.79
N GLN A 236 23.25 10.56 0.68
CA GLN A 236 24.45 11.27 0.24
C GLN A 236 25.15 10.52 -0.88
N ARG A 237 25.77 11.25 -1.79
CA ARG A 237 26.65 10.67 -2.79
C ARG A 237 27.86 10.04 -2.11
N LEU A 238 28.23 8.84 -2.54
CA LEU A 238 29.36 8.10 -2.01
C LEU A 238 30.54 8.22 -2.98
N THR A 239 31.68 8.71 -2.46
CA THR A 239 32.97 8.62 -3.15
C THR A 239 33.75 7.41 -2.61
N PRO A 240 34.74 6.89 -3.35
CA PRO A 240 35.60 5.81 -2.85
C PRO A 240 36.20 6.11 -1.47
N GLU A 241 36.60 7.36 -1.22
CA GLU A 241 37.17 7.81 0.05
C GLU A 241 36.13 7.81 1.17
N ALA A 242 34.89 8.21 0.86
CA ALA A 242 33.79 8.19 1.83
C ALA A 242 33.42 6.77 2.21
N ILE A 243 33.42 5.83 1.26
CA ILE A 243 33.16 4.40 1.51
C ILE A 243 34.28 3.81 2.40
N ALA A 244 35.55 4.04 2.04
CA ALA A 244 36.68 3.56 2.79
C ALA A 244 36.71 4.13 4.22
N LYS A 245 36.40 5.43 4.40
CA LYS A 245 36.31 6.10 5.71
C LYS A 245 35.17 5.56 6.57
N ALA A 246 34.03 5.24 5.96
CA ALA A 246 32.88 4.66 6.68
C ALA A 246 33.22 3.28 7.27
N ALA A 247 34.20 2.58 6.70
CA ALA A 247 34.72 1.28 7.14
C ALA A 247 33.60 0.30 7.52
N PRO A 248 32.61 0.01 6.66
CA PRO A 248 31.53 -0.88 6.98
C PRO A 248 32.01 -2.33 7.16
N ASP A 249 31.39 -3.03 8.14
CA ASP A 249 31.52 -4.48 8.29
C ASP A 249 30.66 -5.25 7.29
N ILE A 250 29.55 -4.61 6.88
CA ILE A 250 28.54 -5.17 5.97
C ILE A 250 28.10 -4.08 5.00
N ILE A 251 27.90 -4.46 3.74
CA ILE A 251 27.23 -3.61 2.74
C ILE A 251 25.91 -4.28 2.35
N LEU A 252 24.82 -3.52 2.48
CA LEU A 252 23.52 -3.83 1.89
C LEU A 252 23.37 -3.00 0.62
N ALA A 253 23.42 -3.65 -0.53
CA ALA A 253 23.31 -2.99 -1.83
C ALA A 253 21.91 -3.23 -2.42
N THR A 254 21.23 -2.16 -2.84
CA THR A 254 19.90 -2.31 -3.45
C THR A 254 19.99 -3.07 -4.77
N ASP A 255 18.95 -3.86 -5.04
CA ASP A 255 18.82 -4.82 -6.13
C ASP A 255 19.23 -4.28 -7.50
N VAL A 256 18.70 -3.12 -7.89
CA VAL A 256 18.96 -2.51 -9.21
C VAL A 256 20.46 -2.31 -9.46
N GLY A 257 21.17 -1.80 -8.47
CA GLY A 257 22.60 -1.55 -8.61
C GLY A 257 23.44 -2.81 -8.48
N PHE A 258 23.07 -3.67 -7.55
CA PHE A 258 23.73 -4.94 -7.32
C PHE A 258 23.70 -5.82 -8.57
N ASP A 259 22.51 -5.95 -9.17
CA ASP A 259 22.29 -6.77 -10.36
C ASP A 259 23.00 -6.18 -11.59
N ARG A 260 23.00 -4.84 -11.73
CA ARG A 260 23.68 -4.12 -12.82
C ARG A 260 25.20 -4.29 -12.78
N LEU A 261 25.78 -4.33 -11.59
CA LEU A 261 27.23 -4.53 -11.42
C LEU A 261 27.68 -5.97 -11.62
N GLY A 262 26.77 -6.94 -11.58
CA GLY A 262 27.08 -8.36 -11.77
C GLY A 262 27.33 -9.12 -10.47
N GLY A 263 26.94 -8.56 -9.32
CA GLY A 263 26.93 -9.27 -8.04
C GLY A 263 28.01 -8.89 -7.04
N ALA A 264 28.14 -9.69 -5.98
CA ALA A 264 28.94 -9.36 -4.79
C ALA A 264 30.45 -9.24 -5.10
N GLU A 265 31.00 -10.05 -6.00
CA GLU A 265 32.42 -10.03 -6.34
C GLU A 265 32.81 -8.71 -7.04
N GLN A 266 32.03 -8.30 -8.04
CA GLN A 266 32.22 -7.05 -8.75
C GLN A 266 32.07 -5.86 -7.81
N PHE A 267 31.13 -5.96 -6.86
CA PHE A 267 30.95 -4.96 -5.80
C PHE A 267 32.18 -4.87 -4.89
N ALA A 268 32.73 -6.01 -4.45
CA ALA A 268 33.90 -6.06 -3.60
C ALA A 268 35.14 -5.44 -4.27
N ALA A 269 35.24 -5.55 -5.61
CA ALA A 269 36.33 -4.96 -6.41
C ALA A 269 36.19 -3.45 -6.62
N MET A 270 35.03 -2.84 -6.28
CA MET A 270 34.84 -1.40 -6.48
C MET A 270 35.85 -0.57 -5.70
N PRO A 271 36.31 0.57 -6.29
CA PRO A 271 37.14 1.53 -5.55
C PRO A 271 36.47 1.97 -4.25
N GLY A 272 37.24 1.94 -3.16
CA GLY A 272 36.74 2.24 -1.81
C GLY A 272 36.15 1.04 -1.10
N VAL A 273 35.34 0.20 -1.76
CA VAL A 273 34.75 -1.02 -1.18
C VAL A 273 35.82 -2.05 -0.83
N ALA A 274 36.76 -2.30 -1.74
CA ALA A 274 37.88 -3.24 -1.53
C ALA A 274 38.73 -2.91 -0.28
N LEU A 275 38.74 -1.65 0.16
CA LEU A 275 39.46 -1.17 1.34
C LEU A 275 38.69 -1.36 2.65
N THR A 276 37.42 -1.75 2.60
CA THR A 276 36.55 -1.91 3.78
C THR A 276 36.64 -3.33 4.37
N PRO A 277 36.28 -3.52 5.64
CA PRO A 277 36.07 -4.85 6.19
C PRO A 277 35.06 -5.67 5.39
N ALA A 278 33.95 -5.03 4.95
CA ALA A 278 32.93 -5.69 4.13
C ALA A 278 33.48 -6.23 2.81
N GLY A 279 34.29 -5.44 2.09
CA GLY A 279 34.92 -5.86 0.83
C GLY A 279 35.91 -7.02 1.04
N ARG A 280 36.80 -6.90 2.02
CA ARG A 280 37.81 -7.95 2.33
C ARG A 280 37.19 -9.27 2.78
N ASN A 281 36.06 -9.22 3.49
CA ASN A 281 35.38 -10.39 4.06
C ASN A 281 34.20 -10.86 3.19
N HIS A 282 34.01 -10.29 2.00
CA HIS A 282 32.91 -10.61 1.06
C HIS A 282 31.52 -10.51 1.73
N ARG A 283 31.34 -9.57 2.68
CA ARG A 283 30.06 -9.33 3.36
C ARG A 283 29.26 -8.25 2.65
N ILE A 284 28.90 -8.54 1.41
CA ILE A 284 28.13 -7.65 0.53
C ILE A 284 26.90 -8.40 0.08
N TYR A 285 25.72 -7.86 0.39
CA TYR A 285 24.45 -8.54 0.21
C TYR A 285 23.48 -7.70 -0.60
N ARG A 286 22.79 -8.38 -1.53
CA ARG A 286 21.67 -7.82 -2.26
C ARG A 286 20.46 -7.68 -1.35
N ILE A 287 19.80 -6.53 -1.41
CA ILE A 287 18.54 -6.25 -0.71
C ILE A 287 17.56 -5.58 -1.66
N GLU A 288 16.26 -5.91 -1.57
CA GLU A 288 15.24 -5.22 -2.34
C GLU A 288 15.18 -3.74 -1.91
N GLU A 289 15.19 -2.82 -2.87
CA GLU A 289 15.13 -1.38 -2.58
C GLU A 289 13.90 -1.03 -1.76
N ASP A 290 12.75 -1.61 -2.10
CA ASP A 290 11.47 -1.35 -1.47
C ASP A 290 11.46 -1.69 0.03
N ASP A 291 12.26 -2.68 0.46
CA ASP A 291 12.40 -3.07 1.86
C ASP A 291 13.09 -1.99 2.73
N LEU A 292 13.77 -1.04 2.09
CA LEU A 292 14.53 0.03 2.75
C LEU A 292 13.93 1.42 2.52
N MET A 293 12.92 1.55 1.65
CA MET A 293 12.39 2.84 1.23
C MET A 293 11.05 3.20 1.85
N TYR A 294 10.22 2.21 2.21
CA TYR A 294 8.93 2.43 2.86
C TYR A 294 8.52 1.24 3.73
N TYR A 295 7.60 1.50 4.67
CA TYR A 295 6.99 0.45 5.47
C TYR A 295 5.74 -0.09 4.78
N GLY A 296 5.51 -1.40 4.94
CA GLY A 296 4.36 -2.07 4.37
C GLY A 296 4.21 -3.50 4.89
N PRO A 297 3.30 -4.30 4.32
CA PRO A 297 3.04 -5.68 4.78
C PRO A 297 4.28 -6.58 4.77
N ARG A 298 5.31 -6.26 3.97
CA ARG A 298 6.55 -7.04 3.87
C ARG A 298 7.62 -6.64 4.89
N THR A 299 7.43 -5.54 5.64
CA THR A 299 8.48 -4.96 6.50
C THR A 299 9.02 -5.94 7.54
N ALA A 300 8.17 -6.72 8.20
CA ALA A 300 8.61 -7.71 9.19
C ALA A 300 9.48 -8.81 8.57
N ALA A 301 9.12 -9.28 7.38
CA ALA A 301 9.91 -10.27 6.65
C ALA A 301 11.26 -9.69 6.19
N ALA A 302 11.27 -8.42 5.75
CA ALA A 302 12.49 -7.70 5.41
C ALA A 302 13.41 -7.54 6.63
N LEU A 303 12.85 -7.19 7.79
CA LEU A 303 13.61 -7.09 9.04
C LEU A 303 14.30 -8.40 9.40
N ARG A 304 13.57 -9.52 9.34
CA ARG A 304 14.16 -10.86 9.61
C ARG A 304 15.26 -11.21 8.62
N ARG A 305 15.12 -10.85 7.34
CA ARG A 305 16.20 -11.04 6.34
C ARG A 305 17.44 -10.23 6.67
N ILE A 306 17.26 -8.96 7.03
CA ILE A 306 18.37 -8.08 7.41
C ILE A 306 19.04 -8.63 8.70
N GLU A 307 18.28 -9.02 9.70
CA GLU A 307 18.80 -9.65 10.93
C GLU A 307 19.66 -10.88 10.62
N ALA A 308 19.18 -11.78 9.78
CA ALA A 308 19.93 -12.98 9.38
C ALA A 308 21.24 -12.65 8.63
N ILE A 309 21.28 -11.56 7.87
CA ILE A 309 22.49 -11.06 7.21
C ILE A 309 23.45 -10.48 8.23
N LEU A 310 22.97 -9.71 9.17
CA LEU A 310 23.81 -9.05 10.18
C LEU A 310 24.43 -10.09 11.15
N HIS A 311 23.64 -11.08 11.50
CA HIS A 311 23.95 -12.07 12.54
C HIS A 311 23.78 -13.50 12.02
N PRO A 312 24.61 -13.93 11.07
CA PRO A 312 24.53 -15.29 10.55
C PRO A 312 24.75 -16.32 11.70
N PRO A 313 24.02 -17.45 11.68
CA PRO A 313 24.23 -18.48 12.65
C PRO A 313 25.69 -18.94 12.60
N ALA A 314 26.28 -19.23 13.77
CA ALA A 314 27.65 -19.76 13.83
C ALA A 314 27.76 -20.99 12.92
N ALA A 315 28.74 -20.98 11.99
CA ALA A 315 29.00 -22.15 11.19
C ALA A 315 29.16 -23.37 12.10
N LYS A 316 28.33 -24.39 11.91
CA LYS A 316 28.54 -25.66 12.60
C LYS A 316 29.92 -26.17 12.20
N ARG A 317 30.88 -26.14 13.14
CA ARG A 317 32.20 -26.72 12.97
C ARG A 317 32.10 -28.24 12.91
#